data_efa73d9264daffc31edb4e15c8e49611
#
_entry.id   efa73d9264daffc31edb4e15c8e49611
#
_cell.length_a   1.000
_cell.length_b   1.000
_cell.length_c   1.000
_cell.angle_alpha   90.00
_cell.angle_beta   90.00
_cell.angle_gamma   90.00
#
_symmetry.space_group_name_H-M   'P 1'
#
loop_
_entity.id
_entity.type
_entity.pdbx_description
1 polymer ?
#
loop_
_entity_poly.entity_id
_entity_poly.type
_entity_poly.pdbx_seq_one_letter_code
_entity_poly.pdbx_strand_id
1 'polypeptide(L)'
;MDKKKRFTTGEIVKRVNVTSDLWKIWLKVDEKFSFDPGQYCTVGFEGIERPYSIASSPDEDLVELFIELVPEPDGILTPLLYNLHEGEKVTLRKRAKGLFKFQNNYKNQIMLTTVTGIAPIVSMMRSKNLDKSEHNIWIYEGASYIDEFGYLEELDEISSKYSNIQFIPTCSRPDDPKNKDWNGMTGRVNDIFNNVFEKIEGANKDNTIIYACGHPEMVSDISKKYSDKYNFIEEKFWTT
;
A
#
# COMPACT_ATOMS: atom_id res chain seq x y z
N MET A 1 1.09 18.78 28.44
CA MET A 1 -0.05 18.22 27.66
C MET A 1 -0.02 16.71 27.82
N ASP A 2 -1.11 16.14 28.31
CA ASP A 2 -1.21 14.73 28.75
C ASP A 2 -0.97 13.78 27.56
N LYS A 3 0.05 12.91 27.63
CA LYS A 3 0.36 11.90 26.61
C LYS A 3 -0.84 10.98 26.33
N LYS A 4 -1.64 10.67 27.35
CA LYS A 4 -2.89 9.86 27.22
C LYS A 4 -3.92 10.43 26.25
N LYS A 5 -3.91 11.73 25.95
CA LYS A 5 -4.85 12.35 25.01
C LYS A 5 -4.51 12.12 23.53
N ARG A 6 -3.27 11.69 23.19
CA ARG A 6 -2.81 11.57 21.80
C ARG A 6 -2.72 10.14 21.28
N PHE A 7 -2.64 9.17 22.18
CA PHE A 7 -2.41 7.78 21.87
C PHE A 7 -3.56 6.89 22.31
N THR A 8 -3.75 5.81 21.61
CA THR A 8 -4.53 4.65 21.98
C THR A 8 -3.64 3.42 21.89
N THR A 9 -4.09 2.28 22.36
CA THR A 9 -3.37 1.01 22.30
C THR A 9 -3.95 0.13 21.20
N GLY A 10 -3.10 -0.56 20.47
CA GLY A 10 -3.46 -1.64 19.55
C GLY A 10 -2.83 -2.94 20.00
N GLU A 11 -3.63 -3.96 20.19
CA GLU A 11 -3.18 -5.32 20.49
C GLU A 11 -3.05 -6.11 19.19
N ILE A 12 -1.91 -6.77 18.98
CA ILE A 12 -1.69 -7.67 17.85
C ILE A 12 -2.55 -8.92 18.09
N VAL A 13 -3.63 -9.07 17.35
CA VAL A 13 -4.54 -10.22 17.49
C VAL A 13 -4.31 -11.28 16.41
N LYS A 14 -3.57 -10.94 15.35
CA LYS A 14 -3.17 -11.87 14.30
C LYS A 14 -1.87 -11.38 13.67
N ARG A 15 -0.97 -12.32 13.36
CA ARG A 15 0.26 -12.10 12.60
C ARG A 15 0.41 -13.18 11.53
N VAL A 16 0.77 -12.79 10.33
CA VAL A 16 1.07 -13.70 9.22
C VAL A 16 2.38 -13.26 8.57
N ASN A 17 3.37 -14.15 8.55
CA ASN A 17 4.60 -13.90 7.81
C ASN A 17 4.35 -14.22 6.33
N VAL A 18 4.64 -13.28 5.45
CA VAL A 18 4.55 -13.42 4.00
C VAL A 18 5.87 -13.97 3.47
N THR A 19 6.99 -13.35 3.87
CA THR A 19 8.36 -13.85 3.65
C THR A 19 9.13 -13.83 4.96
N SER A 20 10.45 -13.98 4.93
CA SER A 20 11.30 -13.84 6.11
C SER A 20 11.40 -12.41 6.63
N ASP A 21 11.08 -11.41 5.79
CA ASP A 21 11.21 -9.99 6.08
C ASP A 21 9.92 -9.18 5.81
N LEU A 22 8.88 -9.83 5.27
CA LEU A 22 7.57 -9.24 5.06
C LEU A 22 6.51 -9.93 5.92
N TRP A 23 5.71 -9.16 6.64
CA TRP A 23 4.62 -9.71 7.44
C TRP A 23 3.42 -8.77 7.51
N LYS A 24 2.28 -9.35 7.83
CA LYS A 24 1.04 -8.64 8.13
C LYS A 24 0.70 -8.77 9.60
N ILE A 25 0.17 -7.69 10.18
CA ILE A 25 -0.42 -7.70 11.52
C ILE A 25 -1.81 -7.11 11.50
N TRP A 26 -2.66 -7.63 12.37
CA TRP A 26 -3.99 -7.07 12.63
C TRP A 26 -4.06 -6.59 14.06
N LEU A 27 -4.38 -5.31 14.21
CA LEU A 27 -4.44 -4.63 15.50
C LEU A 27 -5.89 -4.43 15.90
N LYS A 28 -6.25 -4.93 17.08
CA LYS A 28 -7.47 -4.55 17.78
C LYS A 28 -7.19 -3.27 18.58
N VAL A 29 -7.81 -2.18 18.19
CA VAL A 29 -7.60 -0.86 18.81
C VAL A 29 -8.60 -0.67 19.95
N ASP A 30 -8.13 -0.23 21.13
CA ASP A 30 -8.96 -0.07 22.33
C ASP A 30 -10.08 0.96 22.18
N GLU A 31 -9.91 1.96 21.33
CA GLU A 31 -10.89 2.99 21.02
C GLU A 31 -11.31 2.92 19.55
N LYS A 32 -12.50 3.45 19.22
CA LYS A 32 -12.91 3.55 17.80
C LYS A 32 -11.86 4.33 17.01
N PHE A 33 -11.22 3.65 16.08
CA PHE A 33 -10.22 4.23 15.19
C PHE A 33 -10.86 4.46 13.81
N SER A 34 -10.96 5.73 13.42
CA SER A 34 -11.59 6.10 12.15
C SER A 34 -10.54 6.63 11.17
N PHE A 35 -10.63 6.22 9.92
CA PHE A 35 -9.77 6.64 8.83
C PHE A 35 -10.50 6.59 7.49
N ASP A 36 -9.98 7.30 6.51
CA ASP A 36 -10.41 7.17 5.11
C ASP A 36 -9.51 6.14 4.41
N PRO A 37 -10.04 5.37 3.43
CA PRO A 37 -9.23 4.42 2.66
C PRO A 37 -8.01 5.10 2.03
N GLY A 38 -6.84 4.49 2.20
CA GLY A 38 -5.58 5.02 1.70
C GLY A 38 -4.78 5.85 2.72
N GLN A 39 -5.33 6.16 3.88
CA GLN A 39 -4.60 6.82 4.95
C GLN A 39 -3.65 5.88 5.69
N TYR A 40 -2.70 6.47 6.44
CA TYR A 40 -1.80 5.76 7.33
C TYR A 40 -2.13 6.02 8.81
N CYS A 41 -1.79 5.08 9.67
CA CYS A 41 -1.70 5.28 11.12
C CYS A 41 -0.23 5.48 11.55
N THR A 42 -0.02 6.14 12.69
CA THR A 42 1.30 6.22 13.30
C THR A 42 1.36 5.18 14.42
N VAL A 43 2.20 4.17 14.22
CA VAL A 43 2.47 3.11 15.22
C VAL A 43 3.71 3.48 16.02
N GLY A 44 3.68 3.19 17.32
CA GLY A 44 4.79 3.43 18.20
C GLY A 44 5.07 2.24 19.12
N PHE A 45 6.35 1.97 19.35
CA PHE A 45 6.83 1.00 20.32
C PHE A 45 8.14 1.51 20.93
N GLU A 46 8.35 1.32 22.22
CA GLU A 46 9.53 1.80 22.97
C GLU A 46 9.89 3.28 22.76
N GLY A 47 8.88 4.12 22.53
CA GLY A 47 9.06 5.57 22.33
C GLY A 47 9.42 5.99 20.91
N ILE A 48 9.58 5.04 20.01
CA ILE A 48 9.82 5.28 18.57
C ILE A 48 8.49 5.19 17.81
N GLU A 49 8.22 6.14 16.94
CA GLU A 49 6.98 6.20 16.16
C GLU A 49 7.29 6.28 14.66
N ARG A 50 6.53 5.53 13.84
CA ARG A 50 6.60 5.61 12.38
C ARG A 50 5.21 5.49 11.74
N PRO A 51 4.98 6.11 10.57
CA PRO A 51 3.76 5.94 9.80
C PRO A 51 3.75 4.58 9.09
N TYR A 52 2.57 3.96 9.04
CA TYR A 52 2.29 2.74 8.27
C TYR A 52 0.95 2.89 7.57
N SER A 53 0.92 2.67 6.26
CA SER A 53 -0.33 2.66 5.50
C SER A 53 -1.24 1.54 5.99
N ILE A 54 -2.53 1.85 6.08
CA ILE A 54 -3.55 0.92 6.53
C ILE A 54 -4.03 0.11 5.33
N ALA A 55 -4.00 -1.22 5.45
CA ALA A 55 -4.47 -2.14 4.42
C ALA A 55 -5.94 -2.55 4.61
N SER A 56 -6.43 -2.55 5.85
CA SER A 56 -7.85 -2.81 6.12
C SER A 56 -8.75 -1.71 5.57
N SER A 57 -10.00 -2.06 5.27
CA SER A 57 -11.07 -1.09 5.01
C SER A 57 -11.52 -0.42 6.32
N PRO A 58 -12.02 0.84 6.26
CA PRO A 58 -12.69 1.46 7.41
C PRO A 58 -13.94 0.70 7.91
N ASP A 59 -14.44 -0.23 7.09
CA ASP A 59 -15.59 -1.09 7.41
C ASP A 59 -15.18 -2.34 8.20
N GLU A 60 -13.90 -2.58 8.42
CA GLU A 60 -13.34 -3.71 9.15
C GLU A 60 -13.08 -3.34 10.63
N ASP A 61 -13.19 -4.33 11.52
CA ASP A 61 -13.03 -4.12 12.97
C ASP A 61 -11.55 -4.01 13.40
N LEU A 62 -10.63 -4.49 12.57
CA LEU A 62 -9.20 -4.53 12.85
C LEU A 62 -8.43 -3.60 11.91
N VAL A 63 -7.36 -3.02 12.41
CA VAL A 63 -6.40 -2.27 11.60
C VAL A 63 -5.35 -3.24 11.08
N GLU A 64 -5.34 -3.50 9.78
CA GLU A 64 -4.35 -4.34 9.12
C GLU A 64 -3.19 -3.49 8.60
N LEU A 65 -1.96 -3.95 8.86
CA LEU A 65 -0.73 -3.36 8.38
C LEU A 65 0.09 -4.41 7.64
N PHE A 66 0.73 -4.01 6.54
CA PHE A 66 1.70 -4.80 5.81
C PHE A 66 3.07 -4.14 5.96
N ILE A 67 4.02 -4.85 6.57
CA ILE A 67 5.27 -4.28 7.07
C ILE A 67 6.45 -5.04 6.48
N GLU A 68 7.50 -4.29 6.13
CA GLU A 68 8.79 -4.79 5.71
C GLU A 68 9.83 -4.55 6.82
N LEU A 69 10.64 -5.57 7.10
CA LEU A 69 11.78 -5.47 8.00
C LEU A 69 12.89 -4.67 7.32
N VAL A 70 13.12 -3.48 7.81
CA VAL A 70 14.33 -2.72 7.51
C VAL A 70 15.32 -3.01 8.63
N PRO A 71 16.45 -3.69 8.35
CA PRO A 71 17.42 -4.03 9.38
C PRO A 71 18.16 -2.80 9.92
N GLU A 72 18.73 -2.94 11.11
CA GLU A 72 19.64 -1.93 11.66
C GLU A 72 20.91 -1.77 10.78
N PRO A 73 21.50 -0.57 10.68
CA PRO A 73 21.14 0.67 11.40
C PRO A 73 20.04 1.50 10.75
N ASP A 74 19.58 1.17 9.53
CA ASP A 74 18.65 1.98 8.76
C ASP A 74 17.21 1.90 9.33
N GLY A 75 16.80 0.70 9.74
CA GLY A 75 15.54 0.47 10.44
C GLY A 75 15.70 0.54 11.96
N ILE A 76 14.84 1.31 12.61
CA ILE A 76 14.84 1.42 14.08
C ILE A 76 13.57 0.78 14.67
N LEU A 77 12.39 1.07 14.12
CA LEU A 77 11.14 0.53 14.65
C LEU A 77 10.81 -0.85 14.11
N THR A 78 11.06 -1.11 12.83
CA THR A 78 10.70 -2.39 12.20
C THR A 78 11.40 -3.60 12.83
N PRO A 79 12.69 -3.56 13.26
CA PRO A 79 13.32 -4.65 14.01
C PRO A 79 12.63 -4.92 15.36
N LEU A 80 12.16 -3.89 16.04
CA LEU A 80 11.42 -4.04 17.30
C LEU A 80 10.04 -4.66 17.07
N LEU A 81 9.29 -4.18 16.06
CA LEU A 81 7.98 -4.72 15.68
C LEU A 81 8.08 -6.16 15.18
N TYR A 82 9.19 -6.51 14.51
CA TYR A 82 9.41 -7.86 13.99
C TYR A 82 9.44 -8.92 15.09
N ASN A 83 9.92 -8.57 16.28
CA ASN A 83 9.99 -9.44 17.44
C ASN A 83 8.67 -9.54 18.23
N LEU A 84 7.65 -8.74 17.86
CA LEU A 84 6.36 -8.80 18.55
C LEU A 84 5.47 -9.93 18.02
N HIS A 85 4.72 -10.53 18.93
CA HIS A 85 3.81 -11.64 18.70
C HIS A 85 2.37 -11.27 19.02
N GLU A 86 1.45 -12.17 18.72
CA GLU A 86 0.04 -12.05 19.10
C GLU A 86 -0.10 -11.91 20.63
N GLY A 87 -1.00 -11.02 21.06
CA GLY A 87 -1.20 -10.62 22.45
C GLY A 87 -0.34 -9.43 22.89
N GLU A 88 0.71 -9.07 22.15
CA GLU A 88 1.55 -7.91 22.48
C GLU A 88 0.93 -6.61 21.97
N LYS A 89 1.36 -5.50 22.58
CA LYS A 89 0.71 -4.20 22.37
C LYS A 89 1.66 -3.16 21.83
N VAL A 90 1.13 -2.37 20.91
CA VAL A 90 1.78 -1.17 20.35
C VAL A 90 0.93 0.06 20.66
N THR A 91 1.52 1.24 20.58
CA THR A 91 0.76 2.50 20.64
C THR A 91 0.38 2.97 19.26
N LEU A 92 -0.81 3.55 19.12
CA LEU A 92 -1.23 4.24 17.90
C LEU A 92 -1.57 5.69 18.23
N ARG A 93 -1.24 6.61 17.33
CA ARG A 93 -1.85 7.94 17.40
C ARG A 93 -3.33 7.83 17.06
N LYS A 94 -4.19 8.48 17.85
CA LYS A 94 -5.68 8.42 17.74
C LYS A 94 -6.24 8.90 16.40
N ARG A 95 -5.44 9.54 15.56
CA ARG A 95 -5.87 10.07 14.27
C ARG A 95 -5.00 9.51 13.16
N ALA A 96 -5.65 8.90 12.20
CA ALA A 96 -5.04 8.60 10.91
C ALA A 96 -4.70 9.90 10.16
N LYS A 97 -3.76 9.81 9.24
CA LYS A 97 -3.28 10.92 8.42
C LYS A 97 -3.02 10.44 6.99
N GLY A 98 -2.60 11.35 6.15
CA GLY A 98 -2.26 11.10 4.75
C GLY A 98 -3.25 11.72 3.79
N LEU A 99 -2.73 12.11 2.63
CA LEU A 99 -3.50 12.66 1.51
C LEU A 99 -3.68 11.63 0.38
N PHE A 100 -3.13 10.44 0.55
CA PHE A 100 -3.21 9.35 -0.41
C PHE A 100 -4.59 8.69 -0.32
N LYS A 101 -5.61 9.41 -0.84
CA LYS A 101 -7.01 9.00 -0.77
C LYS A 101 -7.62 8.96 -2.16
N PHE A 102 -8.57 8.06 -2.36
CA PHE A 102 -9.30 7.94 -3.62
C PHE A 102 -10.02 9.26 -3.99
N GLN A 103 -9.85 9.70 -5.22
CA GLN A 103 -10.39 10.96 -5.73
C GLN A 103 -11.53 10.68 -6.72
N ASN A 104 -12.77 10.79 -6.26
CA ASN A 104 -13.98 10.45 -7.05
C ASN A 104 -14.21 11.32 -8.30
N ASN A 105 -13.53 12.46 -8.42
CA ASN A 105 -13.71 13.38 -9.55
C ASN A 105 -12.92 13.00 -10.82
N TYR A 106 -12.10 11.92 -10.77
CA TYR A 106 -11.34 11.46 -11.94
C TYR A 106 -11.86 10.10 -12.42
N LYS A 107 -12.17 10.01 -13.71
CA LYS A 107 -12.65 8.77 -14.33
C LYS A 107 -11.60 7.66 -14.31
N ASN A 108 -10.35 8.03 -14.60
CA ASN A 108 -9.23 7.10 -14.69
C ASN A 108 -8.37 7.20 -13.41
N GLN A 109 -8.29 6.10 -12.69
CA GLN A 109 -7.55 5.93 -11.44
C GLN A 109 -6.37 5.01 -11.69
N ILE A 110 -5.16 5.53 -11.74
CA ILE A 110 -3.95 4.77 -12.06
C ILE A 110 -3.09 4.68 -10.81
N MET A 111 -2.85 3.48 -10.33
CA MET A 111 -2.18 3.22 -9.07
C MET A 111 -0.91 2.41 -9.31
N LEU A 112 0.26 3.01 -9.01
CA LEU A 112 1.56 2.35 -9.10
C LEU A 112 2.12 2.12 -7.71
N THR A 113 2.61 0.90 -7.47
CA THR A 113 3.10 0.52 -6.17
C THR A 113 4.21 -0.51 -6.24
N THR A 114 4.92 -0.66 -5.12
CA THR A 114 5.89 -1.75 -4.91
C THR A 114 5.69 -2.34 -3.52
N VAL A 115 5.64 -3.67 -3.45
CA VAL A 115 5.59 -4.49 -2.21
C VAL A 115 4.62 -3.91 -1.17
N THR A 116 5.12 -3.41 -0.02
CA THR A 116 4.27 -2.88 1.06
C THR A 116 3.51 -1.60 0.69
N GLY A 117 3.92 -0.90 -0.36
CA GLY A 117 3.19 0.24 -0.90
C GLY A 117 1.79 -0.08 -1.45
N ILE A 118 1.45 -1.37 -1.61
CA ILE A 118 0.12 -1.83 -2.01
C ILE A 118 -0.94 -1.60 -0.92
N ALA A 119 -0.56 -1.51 0.36
CA ALA A 119 -1.47 -1.46 1.49
C ALA A 119 -2.58 -0.38 1.37
N PRO A 120 -2.29 0.90 1.05
CA PRO A 120 -3.33 1.91 0.92
C PRO A 120 -4.29 1.63 -0.24
N ILE A 121 -3.82 0.96 -1.29
CA ILE A 121 -4.63 0.58 -2.45
C ILE A 121 -5.59 -0.55 -2.07
N VAL A 122 -5.11 -1.55 -1.34
CA VAL A 122 -5.95 -2.64 -0.80
C VAL A 122 -7.08 -2.07 0.07
N SER A 123 -6.77 -1.11 0.94
CA SER A 123 -7.78 -0.39 1.74
C SER A 123 -8.86 0.25 0.87
N MET A 124 -8.46 0.89 -0.23
CA MET A 124 -9.40 1.47 -1.20
C MET A 124 -10.24 0.40 -1.89
N MET A 125 -9.63 -0.70 -2.33
CA MET A 125 -10.34 -1.77 -3.05
C MET A 125 -11.34 -2.52 -2.15
N ARG A 126 -11.04 -2.70 -0.88
CA ARG A 126 -11.92 -3.32 0.12
C ARG A 126 -13.07 -2.41 0.56
N SER A 127 -12.91 -1.08 0.48
CA SER A 127 -13.89 -0.14 1.01
C SER A 127 -15.22 -0.22 0.26
N LYS A 128 -16.31 -0.43 1.03
CA LYS A 128 -17.69 -0.45 0.53
C LYS A 128 -18.23 0.96 0.23
N ASN A 129 -17.65 1.97 0.88
CA ASN A 129 -18.06 3.37 0.73
C ASN A 129 -17.50 4.04 -0.54
N LEU A 130 -16.61 3.37 -1.27
CA LEU A 130 -16.12 3.85 -2.54
C LEU A 130 -16.88 3.20 -3.70
N ASP A 131 -17.61 4.00 -4.46
CA ASP A 131 -18.23 3.54 -5.69
C ASP A 131 -17.18 3.41 -6.79
N LYS A 132 -16.64 2.20 -6.93
CA LYS A 132 -15.62 1.90 -7.92
C LYS A 132 -16.18 1.67 -9.33
N SER A 133 -17.50 1.45 -9.46
CA SER A 133 -18.13 1.13 -10.74
C SER A 133 -18.08 2.26 -11.76
N GLU A 134 -18.03 3.50 -11.28
CA GLU A 134 -17.96 4.70 -12.13
C GLU A 134 -16.54 5.01 -12.63
N HIS A 135 -15.52 4.25 -12.24
CA HIS A 135 -14.12 4.52 -12.53
C HIS A 135 -13.46 3.40 -13.33
N ASN A 136 -12.48 3.74 -14.14
CA ASN A 136 -11.53 2.79 -14.70
C ASN A 136 -10.31 2.76 -13.79
N ILE A 137 -9.97 1.61 -13.23
CA ILE A 137 -8.91 1.47 -12.23
C ILE A 137 -7.83 0.53 -12.75
N TRP A 138 -6.59 1.01 -12.78
CA TRP A 138 -5.40 0.21 -13.10
C TRP A 138 -4.48 0.17 -11.88
N ILE A 139 -4.18 -1.02 -11.41
CA ILE A 139 -3.29 -1.26 -10.27
C ILE A 139 -2.05 -1.96 -10.79
N TYR A 140 -0.94 -1.25 -10.84
CA TYR A 140 0.38 -1.79 -11.20
C TYR A 140 1.16 -2.05 -9.92
N GLU A 141 1.49 -3.30 -9.65
CA GLU A 141 2.31 -3.68 -8.50
C GLU A 141 3.61 -4.32 -8.95
N GLY A 142 4.75 -3.77 -8.49
CA GLY A 142 6.08 -4.33 -8.74
C GLY A 142 6.65 -5.02 -7.51
N ALA A 143 7.24 -6.20 -7.72
CA ALA A 143 8.02 -6.90 -6.72
C ALA A 143 9.31 -7.48 -7.33
N SER A 144 10.28 -7.85 -6.49
CA SER A 144 11.46 -8.58 -6.94
C SER A 144 11.18 -10.06 -7.07
N TYR A 145 10.35 -10.58 -6.14
CA TYR A 145 10.03 -12.00 -6.04
C TYR A 145 8.53 -12.23 -5.93
N ILE A 146 8.06 -13.38 -6.42
CA ILE A 146 6.66 -13.75 -6.44
C ILE A 146 6.05 -13.83 -5.03
N ASP A 147 6.82 -14.23 -4.03
CA ASP A 147 6.41 -14.35 -2.64
C ASP A 147 6.28 -12.99 -1.90
N GLU A 148 6.72 -11.90 -2.51
CA GLU A 148 6.58 -10.54 -1.97
C GLU A 148 5.20 -9.91 -2.24
N PHE A 149 4.39 -10.48 -3.15
CA PHE A 149 3.04 -10.02 -3.43
C PHE A 149 2.08 -10.40 -2.30
N GLY A 150 1.96 -9.51 -1.33
CA GLY A 150 1.16 -9.80 -0.13
C GLY A 150 -0.34 -9.99 -0.38
N TYR A 151 -0.89 -9.48 -1.50
CA TYR A 151 -2.32 -9.47 -1.81
C TYR A 151 -2.64 -9.92 -3.24
N LEU A 152 -1.76 -10.74 -3.84
CA LEU A 152 -1.86 -11.19 -5.23
C LEU A 152 -3.24 -11.82 -5.53
N GLU A 153 -3.60 -12.85 -4.77
CA GLU A 153 -4.85 -13.59 -4.96
C GLU A 153 -6.08 -12.68 -4.80
N GLU A 154 -6.08 -11.82 -3.76
CA GLU A 154 -7.20 -10.93 -3.48
C GLU A 154 -7.42 -9.90 -4.61
N LEU A 155 -6.34 -9.30 -5.12
CA LEU A 155 -6.44 -8.31 -6.19
C LEU A 155 -6.75 -8.96 -7.54
N ASP A 156 -6.29 -10.17 -7.79
CA ASP A 156 -6.67 -10.97 -8.96
C ASP A 156 -8.16 -11.31 -8.93
N GLU A 157 -8.71 -11.73 -7.78
CA GLU A 157 -10.14 -11.96 -7.61
C GLU A 157 -10.97 -10.70 -7.88
N ILE A 158 -10.54 -9.55 -7.34
CA ILE A 158 -11.20 -8.25 -7.58
C ILE A 158 -11.17 -7.90 -9.07
N SER A 159 -10.01 -8.01 -9.71
CA SER A 159 -9.84 -7.73 -11.14
C SER A 159 -10.68 -8.66 -12.01
N SER A 160 -10.79 -9.93 -11.65
CA SER A 160 -11.62 -10.90 -12.36
C SER A 160 -13.12 -10.63 -12.22
N LYS A 161 -13.53 -10.08 -11.07
CA LYS A 161 -14.94 -9.79 -10.77
C LYS A 161 -15.45 -8.50 -11.41
N TYR A 162 -14.58 -7.49 -11.54
CA TYR A 162 -14.94 -6.15 -11.99
C TYR A 162 -14.19 -5.78 -13.27
N SER A 163 -14.88 -5.73 -14.41
CA SER A 163 -14.28 -5.46 -15.73
C SER A 163 -13.62 -4.08 -15.88
N ASN A 164 -13.95 -3.15 -15.00
CA ASN A 164 -13.38 -1.81 -14.94
C ASN A 164 -12.15 -1.71 -14.02
N ILE A 165 -11.74 -2.80 -13.38
CA ILE A 165 -10.55 -2.88 -12.52
C ILE A 165 -9.57 -3.84 -13.16
N GLN A 166 -8.34 -3.41 -13.37
CA GLN A 166 -7.24 -4.22 -13.90
C GLN A 166 -6.11 -4.27 -12.89
N PHE A 167 -5.68 -5.46 -12.52
CA PHE A 167 -4.51 -5.68 -11.70
C PHE A 167 -3.36 -6.20 -12.57
N ILE A 168 -2.22 -5.54 -12.53
CA ILE A 168 -1.05 -5.80 -13.37
C ILE A 168 0.17 -5.99 -12.45
N PRO A 169 0.35 -7.18 -11.85
CA PRO A 169 1.53 -7.50 -11.07
C PRO A 169 2.73 -7.76 -12.01
N THR A 170 3.90 -7.29 -11.63
CA THR A 170 5.12 -7.46 -12.41
C THR A 170 6.30 -7.86 -11.53
N CYS A 171 7.04 -8.89 -11.95
CA CYS A 171 8.24 -9.38 -11.28
C CYS A 171 9.49 -8.83 -11.97
N SER A 172 10.37 -8.15 -11.21
CA SER A 172 11.56 -7.50 -11.78
C SER A 172 12.79 -8.40 -11.91
N ARG A 173 12.75 -9.63 -11.35
CA ARG A 173 13.85 -10.63 -11.42
C ARG A 173 13.36 -11.96 -12.01
N PRO A 174 12.88 -11.98 -13.27
CA PRO A 174 12.25 -13.17 -13.84
C PRO A 174 13.18 -14.39 -13.91
N ASP A 175 14.49 -14.20 -14.03
CA ASP A 175 15.47 -15.27 -14.15
C ASP A 175 15.91 -15.87 -12.80
N ASP A 176 15.46 -15.29 -11.67
CA ASP A 176 15.77 -15.84 -10.35
C ASP A 176 15.01 -17.16 -10.12
N PRO A 177 15.64 -18.21 -9.60
CA PRO A 177 14.98 -19.48 -9.32
C PRO A 177 13.74 -19.40 -8.42
N LYS A 178 13.64 -18.39 -7.55
CA LYS A 178 12.45 -18.13 -6.74
C LYS A 178 11.24 -17.78 -7.59
N ASN A 179 11.44 -17.24 -8.79
CA ASN A 179 10.39 -16.76 -9.69
C ASN A 179 10.08 -17.74 -10.84
N LYS A 180 10.59 -18.99 -10.78
CA LYS A 180 10.43 -19.99 -11.85
C LYS A 180 8.98 -20.26 -12.24
N ASP A 181 8.05 -20.09 -11.32
CA ASP A 181 6.61 -20.34 -11.53
C ASP A 181 5.84 -19.05 -11.90
N TRP A 182 6.56 -17.91 -12.08
CA TRP A 182 5.95 -16.65 -12.50
C TRP A 182 5.57 -16.66 -13.97
N ASN A 183 4.29 -16.40 -14.25
CA ASN A 183 3.75 -16.37 -15.62
C ASN A 183 3.18 -14.98 -15.99
N GLY A 184 3.29 -13.98 -15.09
CA GLY A 184 2.81 -12.63 -15.29
C GLY A 184 3.80 -11.73 -16.02
N MET A 185 3.57 -10.42 -15.93
CA MET A 185 4.46 -9.42 -16.52
C MET A 185 5.85 -9.44 -15.86
N THR A 186 6.89 -9.17 -16.64
CA THR A 186 8.28 -9.12 -16.18
C THR A 186 8.92 -7.78 -16.42
N GLY A 187 9.73 -7.32 -15.48
CA GLY A 187 10.41 -6.02 -15.52
C GLY A 187 10.02 -5.11 -14.35
N ARG A 188 10.61 -3.94 -14.30
CA ARG A 188 10.27 -2.93 -13.29
C ARG A 188 8.90 -2.32 -13.59
N VAL A 189 8.10 -2.09 -12.56
CA VAL A 189 6.72 -1.58 -12.70
C VAL A 189 6.66 -0.23 -13.41
N ASN A 190 7.61 0.67 -13.17
CA ASN A 190 7.69 1.95 -13.86
C ASN A 190 7.97 1.81 -15.37
N ASP A 191 8.79 0.84 -15.77
CA ASP A 191 9.08 0.58 -17.19
C ASP A 191 7.86 -0.01 -17.89
N ILE A 192 7.19 -0.98 -17.24
CA ILE A 192 5.93 -1.55 -17.75
C ILE A 192 4.88 -0.47 -17.91
N PHE A 193 4.68 0.35 -16.87
CA PHE A 193 3.73 1.45 -16.90
C PHE A 193 4.06 2.44 -18.04
N ASN A 194 5.31 2.88 -18.16
CA ASN A 194 5.73 3.81 -19.20
C ASN A 194 5.42 3.31 -20.62
N ASN A 195 5.50 1.99 -20.85
CA ASN A 195 5.22 1.39 -22.16
C ASN A 195 3.71 1.21 -22.46
N VAL A 196 2.89 1.18 -21.41
CA VAL A 196 1.45 0.89 -21.53
C VAL A 196 0.60 2.15 -21.37
N PHE A 197 1.04 3.11 -20.58
CA PHE A 197 0.25 4.29 -20.24
C PHE A 197 -0.17 5.14 -21.46
N GLU A 198 0.71 5.30 -22.43
CA GLU A 198 0.41 6.03 -23.67
C GLU A 198 -0.72 5.38 -24.51
N LYS A 199 -1.07 4.12 -24.19
CA LYS A 199 -2.15 3.36 -24.83
C LYS A 199 -3.50 3.50 -24.11
N ILE A 200 -3.56 4.19 -22.96
CA ILE A 200 -4.84 4.51 -22.31
C ILE A 200 -5.51 5.64 -23.11
N GLU A 201 -6.41 5.22 -24.01
CA GLU A 201 -7.07 6.13 -24.93
C GLU A 201 -7.88 7.20 -24.19
N GLY A 202 -7.70 8.47 -24.57
CA GLY A 202 -8.41 9.59 -24.00
C GLY A 202 -7.96 10.05 -22.61
N ALA A 203 -6.89 9.47 -22.04
CA ALA A 203 -6.34 9.91 -20.75
C ALA A 203 -5.78 11.34 -20.86
N ASN A 204 -6.21 12.22 -19.96
CA ASN A 204 -5.77 13.61 -19.87
C ASN A 204 -5.88 14.14 -18.44
N LYS A 205 -5.41 15.38 -18.19
CA LYS A 205 -5.36 15.97 -16.86
C LYS A 205 -6.74 16.11 -16.20
N ASP A 206 -7.80 16.30 -16.98
CA ASP A 206 -9.14 16.57 -16.44
C ASP A 206 -9.83 15.28 -15.97
N ASN A 207 -9.45 14.13 -16.52
CA ASN A 207 -10.12 12.86 -16.26
C ASN A 207 -9.23 11.79 -15.61
N THR A 208 -7.93 12.07 -15.37
CA THR A 208 -6.97 11.06 -14.93
C THR A 208 -6.18 11.53 -13.71
N ILE A 209 -6.05 10.64 -12.75
CA ILE A 209 -5.17 10.79 -11.59
C ILE A 209 -4.24 9.60 -11.48
N ILE A 210 -2.99 9.87 -11.10
CA ILE A 210 -1.95 8.88 -10.88
C ILE A 210 -1.59 8.88 -9.39
N TYR A 211 -1.54 7.69 -8.80
CA TYR A 211 -1.08 7.45 -7.45
C TYR A 211 0.23 6.68 -7.50
N ALA A 212 1.22 7.07 -6.71
CA ALA A 212 2.47 6.34 -6.59
C ALA A 212 2.84 6.14 -5.12
N CYS A 213 3.01 4.89 -4.69
CA CYS A 213 3.32 4.52 -3.32
C CYS A 213 4.33 3.36 -3.29
N GLY A 214 5.36 3.43 -2.44
CA GLY A 214 6.35 2.37 -2.29
C GLY A 214 7.79 2.88 -2.42
N HIS A 215 8.63 2.15 -3.15
CA HIS A 215 10.06 2.44 -3.26
C HIS A 215 10.33 3.85 -3.78
N PRO A 216 11.17 4.66 -3.09
CA PRO A 216 11.38 6.06 -3.42
C PRO A 216 11.85 6.34 -4.85
N GLU A 217 12.70 5.47 -5.42
CA GLU A 217 13.16 5.62 -6.81
C GLU A 217 12.01 5.46 -7.80
N MET A 218 11.14 4.46 -7.61
CA MET A 218 9.96 4.26 -8.47
C MET A 218 9.03 5.47 -8.39
N VAL A 219 8.70 5.91 -7.16
CA VAL A 219 7.83 7.08 -6.96
C VAL A 219 8.44 8.33 -7.58
N SER A 220 9.76 8.57 -7.40
CA SER A 220 10.46 9.72 -7.96
C SER A 220 10.50 9.72 -9.48
N ASP A 221 10.70 8.54 -10.10
CA ASP A 221 10.74 8.39 -11.55
C ASP A 221 9.38 8.73 -12.18
N ILE A 222 8.31 8.15 -11.65
CA ILE A 222 6.94 8.39 -12.10
C ILE A 222 6.52 9.85 -11.86
N SER A 223 6.84 10.41 -10.68
CA SER A 223 6.54 11.80 -10.34
C SER A 223 7.18 12.77 -11.33
N LYS A 224 8.48 12.62 -11.61
CA LYS A 224 9.22 13.47 -12.57
C LYS A 224 8.62 13.43 -13.97
N LYS A 225 8.07 12.28 -14.38
CA LYS A 225 7.57 12.09 -15.75
C LYS A 225 6.13 12.56 -15.94
N TYR A 226 5.30 12.45 -14.90
CA TYR A 226 3.85 12.60 -15.05
C TYR A 226 3.19 13.69 -14.18
N SER A 227 3.80 14.16 -13.10
CA SER A 227 3.15 15.11 -12.16
C SER A 227 2.79 16.45 -12.78
N ASP A 228 3.52 16.91 -13.80
CA ASP A 228 3.19 18.15 -14.53
C ASP A 228 2.04 17.96 -15.52
N LYS A 229 1.85 16.74 -16.02
CA LYS A 229 0.90 16.40 -17.08
C LYS A 229 -0.44 15.88 -16.58
N TYR A 230 -0.46 15.28 -15.39
CA TYR A 230 -1.63 14.65 -14.77
C TYR A 230 -1.77 15.06 -13.32
N ASN A 231 -2.95 14.86 -12.74
CA ASN A 231 -3.10 14.95 -11.30
C ASN A 231 -2.32 13.80 -10.66
N PHE A 232 -1.59 14.10 -9.60
CA PHE A 232 -0.63 13.17 -9.03
C PHE A 232 -0.67 13.21 -7.51
N ILE A 233 -0.73 12.03 -6.87
CA ILE A 233 -0.61 11.87 -5.43
C ILE A 233 0.48 10.84 -5.15
N GLU A 234 1.44 11.19 -4.31
CA GLU A 234 2.52 10.28 -3.92
C GLU A 234 2.64 10.13 -2.41
N GLU A 235 3.11 8.94 -2.00
CA GLU A 235 3.51 8.67 -0.62
C GLU A 235 4.82 7.87 -0.62
N LYS A 236 5.83 8.41 0.07
CA LYS A 236 7.16 7.80 0.24
C LYS A 236 7.35 7.47 1.70
N PHE A 237 7.73 6.24 2.01
CA PHE A 237 7.91 5.80 3.40
C PHE A 237 9.31 6.02 3.96
N TRP A 238 10.29 6.20 3.09
CA TRP A 238 11.66 6.57 3.46
C TRP A 238 12.18 7.71 2.60
N THR A 239 12.96 8.55 3.23
CA THR A 239 13.81 9.49 2.51
C THR A 239 15.19 8.86 2.44
N THR A 240 15.70 8.62 1.24
CA THR A 240 17.13 8.33 1.02
C THR A 240 17.97 9.51 1.47
#